data_dfb5bbde6ddcab48459042d87d38b246
#
_entry.id   dfb5bbde6ddcab48459042d87d38b246
#
_cell.length_a   1.000
_cell.length_b   1.000
_cell.length_c   1.000
_cell.angle_alpha   90.00
_cell.angle_beta   90.00
_cell.angle_gamma   90.00
#
_symmetry.space_group_name_H-M   'P 1'
#
loop_
_entity.id
_entity.type
_entity.pdbx_description
1 polymer ?
#
loop_
_entity_poly.entity_id
_entity_poly.type
_entity_poly.pdbx_seq_one_letter_code
_entity_poly.pdbx_strand_id
1 'polypeptide(L)'
;MNNNRFMSSSNAQATQIDLGLRSYMLGVYNHMTTALALTGFMAMGLNFLAISNGALTPIGELFFLSPLKWVVILAPLGMVFYISAKLQSISSEKARNLFYIYAGLMGLSLSSLLLVYTGESVVRVFFITAASFAGLSIYGYTTKKSLSGLGSFLIMGVFGLIIAQIVNIFLASSGLDFMISVIGVLIFAGLTAYDTQKIKNMYYAADDSETAGKKSIIGALTLYLDFILMFQFLLSLLGNRE
;
A
#
# COMPACT_ATOMS: atom_id res chain seq x y z
N MET A 1 -42.89 0.87 -31.96
CA MET A 1 -41.70 0.01 -32.16
C MET A 1 -40.34 0.64 -31.77
N ASN A 2 -40.29 1.90 -31.31
CA ASN A 2 -38.99 2.57 -31.02
C ASN A 2 -38.45 2.42 -29.57
N ASN A 3 -39.30 2.08 -28.60
CA ASN A 3 -38.85 2.01 -27.18
C ASN A 3 -37.84 0.87 -26.87
N ASN A 4 -37.96 -0.25 -27.58
CA ASN A 4 -37.07 -1.40 -27.35
C ASN A 4 -35.63 -1.19 -27.87
N ARG A 5 -35.43 -0.32 -28.86
CA ARG A 5 -34.08 0.00 -29.36
C ARG A 5 -33.32 0.93 -28.38
N PHE A 6 -34.01 1.87 -27.75
CA PHE A 6 -33.38 2.76 -26.75
C PHE A 6 -33.03 2.01 -25.46
N MET A 7 -33.90 1.08 -25.01
CA MET A 7 -33.60 0.24 -23.83
C MET A 7 -32.43 -0.74 -24.10
N SER A 8 -32.32 -1.30 -25.32
CA SER A 8 -31.20 -2.19 -25.64
C SER A 8 -29.86 -1.47 -25.75
N SER A 9 -29.84 -0.24 -26.26
CA SER A 9 -28.62 0.57 -26.35
C SER A 9 -28.15 1.07 -24.97
N SER A 10 -29.08 1.48 -24.08
CA SER A 10 -28.72 1.90 -22.73
C SER A 10 -28.19 0.73 -21.87
N ASN A 11 -28.78 -0.45 -21.99
CA ASN A 11 -28.29 -1.64 -21.30
C ASN A 11 -26.91 -2.12 -21.82
N ALA A 12 -26.68 -2.05 -23.14
CA ALA A 12 -25.39 -2.37 -23.73
C ALA A 12 -24.30 -1.38 -23.26
N GLN A 13 -24.63 -0.10 -23.18
CA GLN A 13 -23.71 0.95 -22.70
C GLN A 13 -23.41 0.79 -21.21
N ALA A 14 -24.40 0.49 -20.37
CA ALA A 14 -24.20 0.22 -18.94
C ALA A 14 -23.30 -1.03 -18.74
N THR A 15 -23.53 -2.10 -19.51
CA THR A 15 -22.69 -3.31 -19.45
C THR A 15 -21.24 -3.03 -19.87
N GLN A 16 -21.01 -2.20 -20.90
CA GLN A 16 -19.66 -1.83 -21.31
C GLN A 16 -18.93 -0.98 -20.23
N ILE A 17 -19.65 -0.07 -19.56
CA ILE A 17 -19.10 0.72 -18.46
C ILE A 17 -18.71 -0.19 -17.29
N ASP A 18 -19.54 -1.16 -16.93
CA ASP A 18 -19.24 -2.13 -15.86
C ASP A 18 -18.03 -3.01 -16.19
N LEU A 19 -17.89 -3.46 -17.43
CA LEU A 19 -16.73 -4.24 -17.89
C LEU A 19 -15.45 -3.40 -17.87
N GLY A 20 -15.51 -2.14 -18.29
CA GLY A 20 -14.39 -1.20 -18.26
C GLY A 20 -13.95 -0.89 -16.83
N LEU A 21 -14.89 -0.60 -15.93
CA LEU A 21 -14.60 -0.40 -14.51
C LEU A 21 -13.93 -1.63 -13.88
N ARG A 22 -14.45 -2.82 -14.17
CA ARG A 22 -13.84 -4.07 -13.69
C ARG A 22 -12.42 -4.24 -14.18
N SER A 23 -12.17 -4.00 -15.47
CA SER A 23 -10.83 -4.09 -16.06
C SER A 23 -9.86 -3.09 -15.42
N TYR A 24 -10.31 -1.85 -15.20
CA TYR A 24 -9.55 -0.82 -14.52
C TYR A 24 -9.17 -1.23 -13.09
N MET A 25 -10.13 -1.68 -12.28
CA MET A 25 -9.86 -2.12 -10.90
C MET A 25 -8.96 -3.35 -10.84
N LEU A 26 -9.12 -4.31 -11.78
CA LEU A 26 -8.19 -5.44 -11.90
C LEU A 26 -6.77 -4.96 -12.22
N GLY A 27 -6.61 -3.94 -13.06
CA GLY A 27 -5.32 -3.29 -13.32
C GLY A 27 -4.69 -2.71 -12.05
N VAL A 28 -5.48 -1.99 -11.24
CA VAL A 28 -5.05 -1.44 -9.94
C VAL A 28 -4.54 -2.55 -9.02
N TYR A 29 -5.33 -3.61 -8.82
CA TYR A 29 -4.93 -4.73 -7.94
C TYR A 29 -3.73 -5.51 -8.48
N ASN A 30 -3.63 -5.71 -9.80
CA ASN A 30 -2.49 -6.38 -10.41
C ASN A 30 -1.18 -5.61 -10.16
N HIS A 31 -1.18 -4.29 -10.36
CA HIS A 31 -0.01 -3.47 -10.07
C HIS A 31 0.35 -3.48 -8.58
N MET A 32 -0.64 -3.37 -7.70
CA MET A 32 -0.44 -3.45 -6.24
C MET A 32 0.16 -4.81 -5.83
N THR A 33 -0.43 -5.92 -6.29
CA THR A 33 0.02 -7.27 -5.94
C THR A 33 1.43 -7.53 -6.46
N THR A 34 1.74 -7.08 -7.68
CA THR A 34 3.10 -7.16 -8.25
C THR A 34 4.10 -6.38 -7.39
N ALA A 35 3.72 -5.18 -6.94
CA ALA A 35 4.56 -4.36 -6.06
C ALA A 35 4.77 -5.03 -4.68
N LEU A 36 3.72 -5.61 -4.09
CA LEU A 36 3.82 -6.36 -2.82
C LEU A 36 4.74 -7.58 -2.96
N ALA A 37 4.60 -8.34 -4.06
CA ALA A 37 5.48 -9.47 -4.35
C ALA A 37 6.95 -9.02 -4.47
N LEU A 38 7.21 -7.95 -5.22
CA LEU A 38 8.55 -7.38 -5.36
C LEU A 38 9.12 -6.93 -4.00
N THR A 39 8.30 -6.27 -3.17
CA THR A 39 8.69 -5.88 -1.81
C THR A 39 9.08 -7.08 -0.97
N GLY A 40 8.28 -8.14 -0.99
CA GLY A 40 8.57 -9.39 -0.27
C GLY A 40 9.86 -10.05 -0.76
N PHE A 41 10.05 -10.18 -2.08
CA PHE A 41 11.27 -10.74 -2.65
C PHE A 41 12.52 -9.94 -2.30
N MET A 42 12.46 -8.62 -2.34
CA MET A 42 13.59 -7.76 -1.98
C MET A 42 13.91 -7.84 -0.49
N ALA A 43 12.90 -7.87 0.38
CA ALA A 43 13.09 -8.00 1.82
C ALA A 43 13.73 -9.35 2.18
N MET A 44 13.18 -10.44 1.66
CA MET A 44 13.72 -11.79 1.88
C MET A 44 15.11 -11.97 1.24
N GLY A 45 15.30 -11.45 0.03
CA GLY A 45 16.57 -11.52 -0.68
C GLY A 45 17.70 -10.81 0.08
N LEU A 46 17.45 -9.60 0.57
CA LEU A 46 18.44 -8.90 1.39
C LEU A 46 18.68 -9.63 2.71
N ASN A 47 17.65 -10.12 3.38
CA ASN A 47 17.80 -10.87 4.63
C ASN A 47 18.67 -12.14 4.42
N PHE A 48 18.42 -12.89 3.35
CA PHE A 48 19.20 -14.09 2.99
C PHE A 48 20.68 -13.76 2.73
N LEU A 49 20.99 -12.62 2.11
CA LEU A 49 22.37 -12.19 1.85
C LEU A 49 23.04 -11.58 3.10
N ALA A 50 22.24 -11.00 3.98
CA ALA A 50 22.71 -10.25 5.16
C ALA A 50 23.01 -11.13 6.37
N ILE A 51 22.45 -12.35 6.45
CA ILE A 51 22.62 -13.27 7.58
C ILE A 51 23.21 -14.57 7.08
N SER A 52 24.28 -15.03 7.76
CA SER A 52 24.88 -16.35 7.56
C SER A 52 25.27 -16.94 8.91
N ASN A 53 24.86 -18.18 9.18
CA ASN A 53 25.14 -18.89 10.44
C ASN A 53 24.76 -18.09 11.71
N GLY A 54 23.65 -17.33 11.65
CA GLY A 54 23.16 -16.53 12.78
C GLY A 54 23.94 -15.22 13.03
N ALA A 55 24.88 -14.85 12.16
CA ALA A 55 25.64 -13.61 12.25
C ALA A 55 25.45 -12.75 11.00
N LEU A 56 25.65 -11.44 11.15
CA LEU A 56 25.62 -10.52 10.01
C LEU A 56 26.83 -10.76 9.10
N THR A 57 26.56 -10.83 7.80
CA THR A 57 27.61 -10.80 6.76
C THR A 57 28.10 -9.37 6.55
N PRO A 58 29.22 -9.13 5.81
CA PRO A 58 29.63 -7.77 5.43
C PRO A 58 28.52 -6.97 4.71
N ILE A 59 27.66 -7.66 3.95
CA ILE A 59 26.47 -7.04 3.34
C ILE A 59 25.47 -6.63 4.42
N GLY A 60 25.20 -7.48 5.40
CA GLY A 60 24.33 -7.18 6.53
C GLY A 60 24.85 -6.00 7.35
N GLU A 61 26.13 -5.96 7.66
CA GLU A 61 26.76 -4.84 8.35
C GLU A 61 26.62 -3.53 7.56
N LEU A 62 26.81 -3.58 6.23
CA LEU A 62 26.66 -2.44 5.35
C LEU A 62 25.23 -1.86 5.39
N PHE A 63 24.21 -2.71 5.30
CA PHE A 63 22.82 -2.27 5.22
C PHE A 63 22.20 -1.91 6.59
N PHE A 64 22.60 -2.59 7.67
CA PHE A 64 21.95 -2.45 8.97
C PHE A 64 22.75 -1.68 10.02
N LEU A 65 24.07 -1.67 9.92
CA LEU A 65 24.93 -1.01 10.92
C LEU A 65 25.62 0.25 10.40
N SER A 66 25.88 0.36 9.09
CA SER A 66 26.54 1.54 8.53
C SER A 66 25.60 2.74 8.40
N PRO A 67 26.11 3.95 8.11
CA PRO A 67 25.26 5.12 7.79
C PRO A 67 24.29 4.90 6.61
N LEU A 68 24.55 3.90 5.74
CA LEU A 68 23.68 3.52 4.62
C LEU A 68 22.27 3.12 5.09
N LYS A 69 22.12 2.60 6.32
CA LYS A 69 20.81 2.26 6.89
C LYS A 69 19.83 3.42 6.83
N TRP A 70 20.30 4.64 7.07
CA TRP A 70 19.43 5.83 7.03
C TRP A 70 18.97 6.15 5.61
N VAL A 71 19.85 5.92 4.61
CA VAL A 71 19.47 6.08 3.21
C VAL A 71 18.40 5.05 2.84
N VAL A 72 18.59 3.78 3.24
CA VAL A 72 17.64 2.70 2.94
C VAL A 72 16.27 2.94 3.61
N ILE A 73 16.24 3.43 4.85
CA ILE A 73 15.00 3.74 5.58
C ILE A 73 14.28 4.96 4.98
N LEU A 74 15.02 5.99 4.57
CA LEU A 74 14.44 7.26 4.10
C LEU A 74 14.19 7.28 2.58
N ALA A 75 14.85 6.42 1.79
CA ALA A 75 14.70 6.38 0.35
C ALA A 75 13.25 6.16 -0.11
N PRO A 76 12.45 5.25 0.47
CA PRO A 76 11.04 5.11 0.11
C PRO A 76 10.24 6.39 0.34
N LEU A 77 10.50 7.12 1.44
CA LEU A 77 9.83 8.39 1.72
C LEU A 77 10.16 9.44 0.64
N GLY A 78 11.45 9.60 0.30
CA GLY A 78 11.86 10.49 -0.79
C GLY A 78 11.25 10.11 -2.13
N MET A 79 11.18 8.81 -2.41
CA MET A 79 10.66 8.29 -3.68
C MET A 79 9.16 8.52 -3.84
N VAL A 80 8.35 8.35 -2.77
CA VAL A 80 6.91 8.60 -2.84
C VAL A 80 6.61 10.08 -3.09
N PHE A 81 7.37 11.00 -2.48
CA PHE A 81 7.25 12.43 -2.79
C PHE A 81 7.65 12.73 -4.24
N TYR A 82 8.73 12.13 -4.73
CA TYR A 82 9.17 12.30 -6.12
C TYR A 82 8.11 11.81 -7.11
N ILE A 83 7.55 10.61 -6.91
CA ILE A 83 6.48 10.07 -7.76
C ILE A 83 5.28 11.01 -7.73
N SER A 84 4.81 11.41 -6.55
CA SER A 84 3.65 12.30 -6.40
C SER A 84 3.83 13.63 -7.12
N ALA A 85 5.02 14.23 -7.05
CA ALA A 85 5.32 15.50 -7.70
C ALA A 85 5.43 15.40 -9.23
N LYS A 86 5.93 14.26 -9.74
CA LYS A 86 6.22 14.07 -11.18
C LYS A 86 5.13 13.36 -11.97
N LEU A 87 4.17 12.77 -11.30
CA LEU A 87 3.18 11.86 -11.87
C LEU A 87 2.40 12.45 -13.06
N GLN A 88 2.06 13.75 -12.99
CA GLN A 88 1.33 14.40 -14.08
C GLN A 88 2.20 14.63 -15.32
N SER A 89 3.51 14.79 -15.14
CA SER A 89 4.46 15.13 -16.21
C SER A 89 5.12 13.93 -16.90
N ILE A 90 5.00 12.73 -16.32
CA ILE A 90 5.61 11.50 -16.85
C ILE A 90 4.57 10.60 -17.51
N SER A 91 5.02 9.68 -18.39
CA SER A 91 4.13 8.67 -18.99
C SER A 91 3.69 7.63 -17.96
N SER A 92 2.56 6.97 -18.24
CA SER A 92 2.04 5.86 -17.41
C SER A 92 3.07 4.73 -17.27
N GLU A 93 3.83 4.44 -18.32
CA GLU A 93 4.90 3.45 -18.26
C GLU A 93 6.02 3.87 -17.30
N LYS A 94 6.47 5.13 -17.34
CA LYS A 94 7.47 5.65 -16.40
C LYS A 94 6.93 5.64 -14.96
N ALA A 95 5.68 6.03 -14.76
CA ALA A 95 5.03 5.98 -13.44
C ALA A 95 5.01 4.56 -12.88
N ARG A 96 4.68 3.56 -13.71
CA ARG A 96 4.71 2.14 -13.34
C ARG A 96 6.10 1.68 -12.93
N ASN A 97 7.11 2.00 -13.74
CA ASN A 97 8.49 1.61 -13.45
C ASN A 97 8.98 2.26 -12.14
N LEU A 98 8.68 3.53 -11.91
CA LEU A 98 8.99 4.22 -10.66
C LEU A 98 8.28 3.58 -9.46
N PHE A 99 7.02 3.17 -9.62
CA PHE A 99 6.29 2.47 -8.57
C PHE A 99 6.94 1.12 -8.22
N TYR A 100 7.41 0.37 -9.20
CA TYR A 100 8.11 -0.90 -8.93
C TYR A 100 9.50 -0.69 -8.31
N ILE A 101 10.23 0.35 -8.71
CA ILE A 101 11.48 0.74 -8.04
C ILE A 101 11.19 1.12 -6.58
N TYR A 102 10.13 1.90 -6.34
CA TYR A 102 9.66 2.24 -5.00
C TYR A 102 9.36 0.98 -4.16
N ALA A 103 8.64 0.02 -4.73
CA ALA A 103 8.33 -1.25 -4.06
C ALA A 103 9.60 -2.05 -3.70
N GLY A 104 10.59 -2.04 -4.57
CA GLY A 104 11.91 -2.64 -4.30
C GLY A 104 12.65 -1.94 -3.15
N LEU A 105 12.70 -0.62 -3.16
CA LEU A 105 13.29 0.18 -2.07
C LEU A 105 12.57 -0.05 -0.74
N MET A 106 11.23 -0.12 -0.78
CA MET A 106 10.43 -0.45 0.40
C MET A 106 10.77 -1.85 0.93
N GLY A 107 10.98 -2.83 0.05
CA GLY A 107 11.41 -4.17 0.44
C GLY A 107 12.77 -4.17 1.15
N LEU A 108 13.75 -3.43 0.62
CA LEU A 108 15.05 -3.27 1.28
C LEU A 108 14.90 -2.62 2.66
N SER A 109 14.06 -1.58 2.78
CA SER A 109 13.77 -0.92 4.07
C SER A 109 13.10 -1.87 5.05
N LEU A 110 12.11 -2.65 4.61
CA LEU A 110 11.37 -3.60 5.45
C LEU A 110 12.17 -4.85 5.82
N SER A 111 13.30 -5.11 5.17
CA SER A 111 14.16 -6.26 5.52
C SER A 111 14.65 -6.20 6.97
N SER A 112 14.77 -5.00 7.55
CA SER A 112 15.10 -4.83 8.97
C SER A 112 14.05 -5.43 9.92
N LEU A 113 12.79 -5.56 9.50
CA LEU A 113 11.75 -6.21 10.29
C LEU A 113 12.00 -7.73 10.43
N LEU A 114 12.66 -8.35 9.44
CA LEU A 114 13.05 -9.76 9.48
C LEU A 114 14.23 -10.04 10.44
N LEU A 115 14.86 -8.97 10.99
CA LEU A 115 15.85 -9.08 12.07
C LEU A 115 15.22 -8.96 13.46
N VAL A 116 13.99 -8.44 13.54
CA VAL A 116 13.31 -8.14 14.81
C VAL A 116 12.19 -9.13 15.10
N TYR A 117 11.53 -9.62 14.05
CA TYR A 117 10.38 -10.51 14.14
C TYR A 117 10.69 -11.87 13.53
N THR A 118 10.19 -12.94 14.15
CA THR A 118 10.33 -14.29 13.59
C THR A 118 9.71 -14.38 12.20
N GLY A 119 10.35 -15.11 11.30
CA GLY A 119 9.87 -15.28 9.93
C GLY A 119 8.45 -15.87 9.86
N GLU A 120 8.12 -16.82 10.76
CA GLU A 120 6.76 -17.39 10.89
C GLU A 120 5.74 -16.31 11.23
N SER A 121 6.09 -15.40 12.15
CA SER A 121 5.23 -14.31 12.59
C SER A 121 4.97 -13.32 11.45
N VAL A 122 6.01 -12.97 10.68
CA VAL A 122 5.90 -12.08 9.51
C VAL A 122 4.94 -12.67 8.47
N VAL A 123 5.09 -13.96 8.15
CA VAL A 123 4.22 -14.64 7.18
C VAL A 123 2.78 -14.71 7.69
N ARG A 124 2.57 -15.09 8.94
CA ARG A 124 1.24 -15.14 9.56
C ARG A 124 0.54 -13.78 9.51
N VAL A 125 1.23 -12.72 9.94
CA VAL A 125 0.67 -11.36 9.94
C VAL A 125 0.42 -10.85 8.52
N PHE A 126 1.27 -11.19 7.56
CA PHE A 126 1.05 -10.87 6.15
C PHE A 126 -0.29 -11.44 5.65
N PHE A 127 -0.59 -12.71 5.92
CA PHE A 127 -1.86 -13.31 5.50
C PHE A 127 -3.06 -12.74 6.25
N ILE A 128 -2.93 -12.40 7.54
CA ILE A 128 -3.98 -11.69 8.29
C ILE A 128 -4.25 -10.33 7.65
N THR A 129 -3.20 -9.58 7.32
CA THR A 129 -3.32 -8.29 6.63
C THR A 129 -4.00 -8.46 5.28
N ALA A 130 -3.60 -9.45 4.49
CA ALA A 130 -4.16 -9.70 3.17
C ALA A 130 -5.65 -10.05 3.22
N ALA A 131 -6.07 -10.88 4.17
CA ALA A 131 -7.47 -11.22 4.37
C ALA A 131 -8.30 -10.01 4.82
N SER A 132 -7.79 -9.23 5.77
CA SER A 132 -8.43 -8.00 6.27
C SER A 132 -8.56 -6.97 5.13
N PHE A 133 -7.47 -6.73 4.41
CA PHE A 133 -7.43 -5.82 3.26
C PHE A 133 -8.44 -6.23 2.19
N ALA A 134 -8.51 -7.51 1.83
CA ALA A 134 -9.46 -8.01 0.83
C ALA A 134 -10.91 -7.75 1.25
N GLY A 135 -11.27 -8.04 2.50
CA GLY A 135 -12.62 -7.79 3.02
C GLY A 135 -12.99 -6.30 3.00
N LEU A 136 -12.07 -5.43 3.45
CA LEU A 136 -12.27 -3.98 3.48
C LEU A 136 -12.35 -3.39 2.07
N SER A 137 -11.52 -3.87 1.17
CA SER A 137 -11.53 -3.45 -0.23
C SER A 137 -12.82 -3.87 -0.95
N ILE A 138 -13.32 -5.09 -0.73
CA ILE A 138 -14.63 -5.52 -1.24
C ILE A 138 -15.75 -4.63 -0.68
N TYR A 139 -15.71 -4.30 0.61
CA TYR A 139 -16.68 -3.38 1.20
C TYR A 139 -16.61 -1.99 0.54
N GLY A 140 -15.42 -1.41 0.39
CA GLY A 140 -15.23 -0.11 -0.28
C GLY A 140 -15.71 -0.12 -1.74
N TYR A 141 -15.48 -1.21 -2.46
CA TYR A 141 -15.92 -1.37 -3.85
C TYR A 141 -17.45 -1.50 -3.98
N THR A 142 -18.11 -2.20 -3.06
CA THR A 142 -19.54 -2.56 -3.17
C THR A 142 -20.47 -1.60 -2.46
N THR A 143 -20.00 -0.89 -1.43
CA THR A 143 -20.87 0.02 -0.65
C THR A 143 -21.42 1.15 -1.50
N LYS A 144 -22.71 1.44 -1.27
CA LYS A 144 -23.43 2.59 -1.89
C LYS A 144 -23.34 3.85 -1.04
N LYS A 145 -22.92 3.74 0.23
CA LYS A 145 -22.76 4.89 1.12
C LYS A 145 -21.44 5.61 0.77
N SER A 146 -21.48 6.94 0.70
CA SER A 146 -20.25 7.73 0.54
C SER A 146 -19.39 7.62 1.79
N LEU A 147 -18.12 7.23 1.59
CA LEU A 147 -17.10 7.16 2.64
C LEU A 147 -16.27 8.45 2.73
N SER A 148 -16.61 9.51 1.97
CA SER A 148 -15.80 10.74 1.88
C SER A 148 -15.65 11.45 3.24
N GLY A 149 -16.69 11.50 4.06
CA GLY A 149 -16.61 12.07 5.39
C GLY A 149 -15.69 11.27 6.31
N LEU A 150 -15.75 9.93 6.24
CA LEU A 150 -14.85 9.05 6.96
C LEU A 150 -13.40 9.24 6.49
N GLY A 151 -13.18 9.33 5.18
CA GLY A 151 -11.84 9.54 4.61
C GLY A 151 -11.17 10.80 5.14
N SER A 152 -11.88 11.93 5.19
CA SER A 152 -11.35 13.19 5.75
C SER A 152 -10.95 13.04 7.23
N PHE A 153 -11.76 12.36 8.02
CA PHE A 153 -11.47 12.08 9.43
C PHE A 153 -10.22 11.17 9.58
N LEU A 154 -10.12 10.11 8.77
CA LEU A 154 -9.01 9.18 8.81
C LEU A 154 -7.69 9.82 8.37
N ILE A 155 -7.71 10.71 7.37
CA ILE A 155 -6.52 11.46 6.95
C ILE A 155 -6.01 12.34 8.10
N MET A 156 -6.89 13.01 8.84
CA MET A 156 -6.48 13.74 10.06
C MET A 156 -5.87 12.79 11.10
N GLY A 157 -6.44 11.57 11.22
CA GLY A 157 -5.90 10.53 12.09
C GLY A 157 -4.48 10.09 11.70
N VAL A 158 -4.16 10.02 10.40
CA VAL A 158 -2.78 9.74 9.92
C VAL A 158 -1.81 10.80 10.41
N PHE A 159 -2.17 12.09 10.32
CA PHE A 159 -1.30 13.16 10.87
C PHE A 159 -1.12 13.01 12.38
N GLY A 160 -2.20 12.67 13.10
CA GLY A 160 -2.11 12.36 14.53
C GLY A 160 -1.18 11.19 14.84
N LEU A 161 -1.21 10.12 14.06
CA LEU A 161 -0.29 8.98 14.20
C LEU A 161 1.16 9.39 13.95
N ILE A 162 1.43 10.20 12.92
CA ILE A 162 2.80 10.68 12.64
C ILE A 162 3.33 11.49 13.83
N ILE A 163 2.54 12.39 14.36
CA ILE A 163 2.93 13.19 15.54
C ILE A 163 3.15 12.29 16.75
N ALA A 164 2.24 11.33 16.99
CA ALA A 164 2.37 10.40 18.11
C ALA A 164 3.63 9.52 18.00
N GLN A 165 3.97 9.05 16.79
CA GLN A 165 5.21 8.31 16.55
C GLN A 165 6.45 9.17 16.81
N ILE A 166 6.47 10.42 16.35
CA ILE A 166 7.58 11.35 16.61
C ILE A 166 7.73 11.57 18.11
N VAL A 167 6.64 11.81 18.84
CA VAL A 167 6.66 11.96 20.30
C VAL A 167 7.18 10.69 20.97
N ASN A 168 6.76 9.51 20.49
CA ASN A 168 7.18 8.24 21.09
C ASN A 168 8.67 7.92 20.87
N ILE A 169 9.30 8.46 19.84
CA ILE A 169 10.77 8.38 19.66
C ILE A 169 11.51 8.97 20.89
N PHE A 170 10.98 10.04 21.47
CA PHE A 170 11.58 10.70 22.64
C PHE A 170 11.13 10.06 23.96
N LEU A 171 9.88 9.59 24.03
CA LEU A 171 9.31 9.00 25.26
C LEU A 171 9.71 7.53 25.43
N ALA A 172 10.00 6.81 24.35
CA ALA A 172 10.29 5.36 24.32
C ALA A 172 9.27 4.53 25.13
N SER A 173 7.99 4.93 25.09
CA SER A 173 6.91 4.30 25.87
C SER A 173 6.30 3.13 25.10
N SER A 174 6.41 1.92 25.67
CA SER A 174 5.79 0.72 25.11
C SER A 174 4.26 0.78 25.11
N GLY A 175 3.65 1.43 26.11
CA GLY A 175 2.20 1.65 26.16
C GLY A 175 1.72 2.58 25.05
N LEU A 176 2.47 3.65 24.75
CA LEU A 176 2.17 4.55 23.62
C LEU A 176 2.37 3.85 22.29
N ASP A 177 3.43 3.04 22.12
CA ASP A 177 3.67 2.23 20.91
C ASP A 177 2.52 1.26 20.64
N PHE A 178 2.03 0.58 21.67
CA PHE A 178 0.86 -0.28 21.56
C PHE A 178 -0.40 0.49 21.12
N MET A 179 -0.68 1.64 21.74
CA MET A 179 -1.85 2.47 21.37
C MET A 179 -1.75 3.00 19.94
N ILE A 180 -0.58 3.48 19.52
CA ILE A 180 -0.30 3.92 18.15
C ILE A 180 -0.57 2.77 17.18
N SER A 181 -0.14 1.56 17.49
CA SER A 181 -0.32 0.40 16.65
C SER A 181 -1.80 0.01 16.51
N VAL A 182 -2.57 0.00 17.61
CA VAL A 182 -4.02 -0.28 17.58
C VAL A 182 -4.76 0.76 16.74
N ILE A 183 -4.51 2.05 17.01
CA ILE A 183 -5.16 3.15 16.27
C ILE A 183 -4.73 3.12 14.80
N GLY A 184 -3.46 2.81 14.53
CA GLY A 184 -2.91 2.69 13.18
C GLY A 184 -3.63 1.63 12.35
N VAL A 185 -3.84 0.44 12.91
CA VAL A 185 -4.62 -0.62 12.25
C VAL A 185 -6.02 -0.13 11.90
N LEU A 186 -6.73 0.53 12.83
CA LEU A 186 -8.09 1.00 12.60
C LEU A 186 -8.14 2.09 11.51
N ILE A 187 -7.17 3.02 11.53
CA ILE A 187 -7.08 4.09 10.52
C ILE A 187 -6.84 3.50 9.14
N PHE A 188 -5.82 2.64 8.97
CA PHE A 188 -5.49 2.07 7.65
C PHE A 188 -6.50 1.04 7.17
N ALA A 189 -7.20 0.35 8.06
CA ALA A 189 -8.37 -0.45 7.72
C ALA A 189 -9.49 0.43 7.14
N GLY A 190 -9.81 1.54 7.77
CA GLY A 190 -10.79 2.50 7.26
C GLY A 190 -10.37 3.15 5.95
N LEU A 191 -9.07 3.53 5.81
CA LEU A 191 -8.51 4.09 4.58
C LEU A 191 -8.57 3.08 3.43
N THR A 192 -8.29 1.82 3.65
CA THR A 192 -8.43 0.76 2.63
C THR A 192 -9.82 0.76 1.99
N ALA A 193 -10.88 0.85 2.79
CA ALA A 193 -12.25 0.90 2.26
C ALA A 193 -12.53 2.23 1.55
N TYR A 194 -12.15 3.35 2.13
CA TYR A 194 -12.33 4.68 1.56
C TYR A 194 -11.57 4.84 0.25
N ASP A 195 -10.28 4.48 0.22
CA ASP A 195 -9.44 4.64 -0.97
C ASP A 195 -9.85 3.68 -2.08
N THR A 196 -10.31 2.48 -1.77
CA THR A 196 -10.92 1.60 -2.77
C THR A 196 -12.15 2.25 -3.42
N GLN A 197 -13.04 2.86 -2.62
CA GLN A 197 -14.20 3.58 -3.17
C GLN A 197 -13.77 4.78 -3.99
N LYS A 198 -12.80 5.56 -3.52
CA LYS A 198 -12.25 6.72 -4.23
C LYS A 198 -11.65 6.33 -5.57
N ILE A 199 -10.83 5.26 -5.61
CA ILE A 199 -10.19 4.75 -6.83
C ILE A 199 -11.25 4.26 -7.81
N LYS A 200 -12.26 3.52 -7.36
CA LYS A 200 -13.42 3.14 -8.18
C LYS A 200 -14.08 4.35 -8.83
N ASN A 201 -14.27 5.43 -8.07
CA ASN A 201 -14.91 6.66 -8.55
C ASN A 201 -14.00 7.50 -9.46
N MET A 202 -12.69 7.22 -9.52
CA MET A 202 -11.77 7.85 -10.48
C MET A 202 -11.93 7.31 -11.90
N TYR A 203 -12.56 6.15 -12.08
CA TYR A 203 -12.79 5.56 -13.39
C TYR A 203 -13.69 6.46 -14.24
N TYR A 204 -13.27 6.71 -15.45
CA TYR A 204 -14.08 7.40 -16.45
C TYR A 204 -13.92 6.70 -17.81
N ALA A 205 -15.03 6.28 -18.40
CA ALA A 205 -15.03 5.46 -19.61
C ALA A 205 -14.46 6.17 -20.86
N ALA A 206 -14.39 7.50 -20.85
CA ALA A 206 -13.83 8.30 -21.94
C ALA A 206 -12.35 8.69 -21.71
N ASP A 207 -11.69 8.18 -20.66
CA ASP A 207 -10.25 8.39 -20.50
C ASP A 207 -9.50 7.69 -21.63
N ASP A 208 -8.46 8.35 -22.14
CA ASP A 208 -7.49 7.70 -23.00
C ASP A 208 -6.65 6.68 -22.22
N SER A 209 -5.95 5.82 -22.95
CA SER A 209 -5.15 4.75 -22.35
C SER A 209 -4.04 5.27 -21.42
N GLU A 210 -3.49 6.42 -21.71
CA GLU A 210 -2.44 7.05 -20.89
C GLU A 210 -3.02 7.55 -19.56
N THR A 211 -4.13 8.28 -19.59
CA THR A 211 -4.83 8.77 -18.40
C THR A 211 -5.34 7.64 -17.54
N ALA A 212 -5.99 6.63 -18.14
CA ALA A 212 -6.47 5.44 -17.43
C ALA A 212 -5.30 4.67 -16.78
N GLY A 213 -4.17 4.52 -17.49
CA GLY A 213 -2.96 3.91 -16.97
C GLY A 213 -2.39 4.65 -15.76
N LYS A 214 -2.26 5.98 -15.83
CA LYS A 214 -1.80 6.81 -14.70
C LYS A 214 -2.73 6.67 -13.49
N LYS A 215 -4.05 6.76 -13.67
CA LYS A 215 -5.04 6.57 -12.60
C LYS A 215 -4.91 5.19 -11.94
N SER A 216 -4.70 4.13 -12.74
CA SER A 216 -4.50 2.77 -12.23
C SER A 216 -3.25 2.66 -11.37
N ILE A 217 -2.13 3.28 -11.77
CA ILE A 217 -0.88 3.25 -11.03
C ILE A 217 -0.97 4.06 -9.72
N ILE A 218 -1.63 5.24 -9.76
CA ILE A 218 -1.91 6.04 -8.55
C ILE A 218 -2.75 5.22 -7.58
N GLY A 219 -3.83 4.61 -8.07
CA GLY A 219 -4.69 3.76 -7.26
C GLY A 219 -3.92 2.59 -6.64
N ALA A 220 -3.07 1.93 -7.43
CA ALA A 220 -2.23 0.83 -6.96
C ALA A 220 -1.23 1.29 -5.88
N LEU A 221 -0.58 2.42 -6.06
CA LEU A 221 0.34 3.00 -5.07
C LEU A 221 -0.39 3.34 -3.76
N THR A 222 -1.58 3.94 -3.85
CA THR A 222 -2.40 4.27 -2.67
C THR A 222 -2.77 3.02 -1.88
N LEU A 223 -3.34 2.00 -2.53
CA LEU A 223 -3.72 0.75 -1.86
C LEU A 223 -2.49 -0.04 -1.36
N TYR A 224 -1.37 0.05 -2.06
CA TYR A 224 -0.11 -0.53 -1.62
C TYR A 224 0.36 0.10 -0.29
N LEU A 225 0.28 1.44 -0.17
CA LEU A 225 0.64 2.14 1.07
C LEU A 225 -0.28 1.76 2.22
N ASP A 226 -1.58 1.69 1.99
CA ASP A 226 -2.55 1.24 3.00
C ASP A 226 -2.22 -0.17 3.49
N PHE A 227 -1.90 -1.08 2.56
CA PHE A 227 -1.53 -2.45 2.90
C PHE A 227 -0.25 -2.50 3.74
N ILE A 228 0.82 -1.85 3.29
CA ILE A 228 2.12 -1.88 3.97
C ILE A 228 2.04 -1.28 5.37
N LEU A 229 1.33 -0.16 5.52
CA LEU A 229 1.19 0.50 6.82
C LEU A 229 0.29 -0.32 7.76
N MET A 230 -0.81 -0.88 7.28
CA MET A 230 -1.63 -1.80 8.05
C MET A 230 -0.84 -3.04 8.47
N PHE A 231 -0.04 -3.62 7.57
CA PHE A 231 0.84 -4.75 7.87
C PHE A 231 1.86 -4.41 8.97
N GLN A 232 2.52 -3.25 8.90
CA GLN A 232 3.50 -2.83 9.91
C GLN A 232 2.85 -2.67 11.29
N PHE A 233 1.68 -2.03 11.38
CA PHE A 233 0.96 -1.90 12.64
C PHE A 233 0.45 -3.23 13.18
N LEU A 234 -0.06 -4.12 12.31
CA LEU A 234 -0.44 -5.47 12.71
C LEU A 234 0.78 -6.29 13.16
N LEU A 235 1.92 -6.13 12.50
CA LEU A 235 3.15 -6.81 12.90
C LEU A 235 3.65 -6.31 14.25
N SER A 236 3.53 -5.01 14.54
CA SER A 236 3.84 -4.45 15.85
C SER A 236 2.96 -5.03 16.97
N LEU A 237 1.67 -5.33 16.67
CA LEU A 237 0.71 -5.86 17.65
C LEU A 237 0.77 -7.39 17.82
N LEU A 238 0.95 -8.11 16.73
CA LEU A 238 0.77 -9.56 16.66
C LEU A 238 2.08 -10.32 16.42
N GLY A 239 3.15 -9.58 16.13
CA GLY A 239 4.45 -10.15 15.80
C GLY A 239 5.19 -10.65 17.04
N ASN A 240 5.77 -11.83 16.94
CA ASN A 240 6.70 -12.34 17.95
C ASN A 240 8.10 -11.79 17.63
N ARG A 241 8.70 -11.10 18.57
CA ARG A 241 10.08 -10.60 18.48
C ARG A 241 11.06 -11.72 18.87
N GLU A 242 12.17 -11.81 18.14
CA GLU A 242 13.31 -12.69 18.50
C GLU A 242 14.14 -12.07 19.62
#